data_80ccccd471cc7893cfea55574daa2b58
#
_entry.id   80ccccd471cc7893cfea55574daa2b58
#
_cell.length_a   1.000
_cell.length_b   1.000
_cell.length_c   1.000
_cell.angle_alpha   90.00
_cell.angle_beta   90.00
_cell.angle_gamma   90.00
#
_symmetry.space_group_name_H-M   'P 1'
#
loop_
_entity.id
_entity.type
_entity.pdbx_description
1 polymer ?
#
loop_
_entity_poly.entity_id
_entity_poly.type
_entity_poly.pdbx_seq_one_letter_code
_entity_poly.pdbx_strand_id
1 'polypeptide(L)'
;MKLKKVMAWTLASAMFAGLLAGCGGSTQTTETAAAESGSAEGGSSAEGGKVLRYQASTLVDSLDPALSNDYTSSGVISQFMMGLMTKDESGAPVYGVAESEEKSEDGLTLTFKIRDDAKWSNGDPVTANDFVYAWRRVADPATASDYQFFITTACIANAEEVTTGEKPVEELGVEAADDKTLVVTLSSPCAIFDYLMASGACFLPLNQKFVESCGGNFATSADTLLADGPFKVSSYEPSAMKVELVKNDQFFG
;
A
#
# COMPACT_ATOMS: atom_id res chain seq x y z
N MET A 1 6.77 -19.22 60.92
CA MET A 1 7.05 -18.59 59.63
C MET A 1 5.76 -17.96 59.07
N LYS A 2 5.22 -16.95 59.72
CA LYS A 2 4.01 -16.21 59.31
C LYS A 2 4.18 -14.79 59.80
N LEU A 3 4.82 -13.92 59.02
CA LEU A 3 4.87 -12.47 59.33
C LEU A 3 5.51 -11.68 58.18
N LYS A 4 4.93 -11.73 56.97
CA LYS A 4 5.33 -10.87 55.85
C LYS A 4 4.19 -10.59 54.80
N LYS A 5 2.93 -10.59 55.22
CA LYS A 5 1.79 -10.31 54.31
C LYS A 5 0.77 -9.28 54.83
N VAL A 6 1.16 -8.34 55.69
CA VAL A 6 0.23 -7.33 56.27
C VAL A 6 0.84 -5.93 56.18
N MET A 7 1.47 -5.54 55.09
CA MET A 7 2.00 -4.17 54.96
C MET A 7 1.94 -3.64 53.52
N ALA A 8 0.78 -3.74 52.89
CA ALA A 8 0.57 -3.20 51.56
C ALA A 8 -0.87 -2.68 51.32
N TRP A 9 -1.63 -2.29 52.35
CA TRP A 9 -3.02 -1.86 52.19
C TRP A 9 -3.40 -0.59 52.98
N THR A 10 -2.46 0.31 53.29
CA THR A 10 -2.74 1.55 54.03
C THR A 10 -2.13 2.82 53.41
N LEU A 11 -2.14 2.96 52.08
CA LEU A 11 -1.71 4.22 51.43
C LEU A 11 -2.57 4.63 50.22
N ALA A 12 -3.88 4.38 50.27
CA ALA A 12 -4.80 4.79 49.20
C ALA A 12 -6.13 5.35 49.75
N SER A 13 -6.07 6.23 50.77
CA SER A 13 -7.29 6.86 51.31
C SER A 13 -6.99 8.20 51.97
N ALA A 14 -6.42 9.15 51.25
CA ALA A 14 -6.29 10.54 51.70
C ALA A 14 -6.09 11.52 50.56
N MET A 15 -7.06 11.64 49.62
CA MET A 15 -7.16 12.77 48.69
C MET A 15 -8.60 12.87 48.09
N PHE A 16 -9.60 12.99 48.96
CA PHE A 16 -10.96 13.35 48.51
C PHE A 16 -11.68 14.08 49.68
N ALA A 17 -11.24 15.31 49.97
CA ALA A 17 -12.04 16.23 50.74
C ALA A 17 -11.44 17.64 50.62
N GLY A 18 -12.06 18.50 49.84
CA GLY A 18 -11.73 19.91 49.86
C GLY A 18 -11.99 20.62 48.54
N LEU A 19 -13.26 20.94 48.25
CA LEU A 19 -13.66 22.05 47.39
C LEU A 19 -15.19 22.13 47.31
N LEU A 20 -15.75 22.65 48.38
CA LEU A 20 -17.13 23.18 48.38
C LEU A 20 -17.19 24.30 49.44
N ALA A 21 -16.90 25.56 49.03
CA ALA A 21 -17.44 26.77 49.58
C ALA A 21 -16.83 28.00 48.88
N GLY A 22 -17.64 28.82 48.26
CA GLY A 22 -17.18 30.10 47.71
C GLY A 22 -18.17 30.68 46.69
N CYS A 23 -19.38 30.97 47.13
CA CYS A 23 -20.31 31.81 46.38
C CYS A 23 -19.93 33.29 46.64
N GLY A 24 -19.75 34.14 45.59
CA GLY A 24 -19.53 35.57 45.73
C GLY A 24 -19.12 36.21 44.41
N GLY A 25 -20.03 36.95 43.76
CA GLY A 25 -19.90 37.48 42.41
C GLY A 25 -18.83 38.56 42.24
N SER A 26 -18.37 38.66 41.02
CA SER A 26 -18.11 39.88 40.26
C SER A 26 -17.76 39.52 38.82
N THR A 27 -18.42 40.13 37.91
CA THR A 27 -18.20 40.13 36.48
C THR A 27 -16.78 40.54 36.13
N GLN A 28 -15.98 39.61 35.61
CA GLN A 28 -14.80 39.93 34.82
C GLN A 28 -14.77 39.00 33.60
N THR A 29 -14.91 39.62 32.46
CA THR A 29 -14.70 39.09 31.12
C THR A 29 -13.33 38.46 31.07
N THR A 30 -13.30 37.13 31.03
CA THR A 30 -12.08 36.40 30.69
C THR A 30 -12.17 36.07 29.22
N GLU A 31 -11.36 36.75 28.44
CA GLU A 31 -11.05 36.37 27.06
C GLU A 31 -10.53 34.95 27.04
N THR A 32 -11.33 34.09 26.44
CA THR A 32 -10.88 32.73 26.07
C THR A 32 -9.91 32.90 24.92
N ALA A 33 -8.63 32.69 25.19
CA ALA A 33 -7.64 32.57 24.15
C ALA A 33 -8.05 31.38 23.26
N ALA A 34 -8.66 31.67 22.13
CA ALA A 34 -8.78 30.75 21.02
C ALA A 34 -7.37 30.49 20.50
N ALA A 35 -6.95 29.23 20.53
CA ALA A 35 -5.77 28.80 19.83
C ALA A 35 -6.00 29.07 18.34
N GLU A 36 -5.32 30.05 17.80
CA GLU A 36 -5.22 30.27 16.36
C GLU A 36 -4.58 29.04 15.74
N SER A 37 -5.40 28.21 15.09
CA SER A 37 -4.91 27.27 14.10
C SER A 37 -4.41 28.11 12.93
N GLY A 38 -3.09 28.22 12.80
CA GLY A 38 -2.45 28.89 11.69
C GLY A 38 -2.90 28.27 10.37
N SER A 39 -3.75 28.97 9.65
CA SER A 39 -4.01 28.73 8.24
C SER A 39 -2.73 29.03 7.47
N ALA A 40 -2.01 27.99 7.07
CA ALA A 40 -1.01 28.12 6.02
C ALA A 40 -1.75 28.36 4.70
N GLU A 41 -1.95 29.66 4.35
CA GLU A 41 -2.28 30.06 2.99
C GLU A 41 -1.04 29.88 2.12
N GLY A 42 -1.15 29.07 1.10
CA GLY A 42 -0.11 28.86 0.09
C GLY A 42 -0.43 27.67 -0.82
N GLY A 43 -1.60 27.65 -1.41
CA GLY A 43 -1.93 26.67 -2.43
C GLY A 43 -2.47 27.36 -3.66
N SER A 44 -1.68 27.41 -4.72
CA SER A 44 -2.12 27.74 -6.07
C SER A 44 -3.40 26.95 -6.38
N SER A 45 -4.52 27.63 -6.53
CA SER A 45 -5.78 27.06 -6.98
C SER A 45 -5.65 26.66 -8.43
N ALA A 46 -5.48 25.35 -8.70
CA ALA A 46 -5.81 24.81 -10.02
C ALA A 46 -7.31 25.01 -10.27
N GLU A 47 -7.65 25.57 -11.41
CA GLU A 47 -9.03 25.86 -11.82
C GLU A 47 -9.92 24.63 -11.72
N GLY A 48 -10.93 24.69 -10.85
CA GLY A 48 -12.18 23.92 -10.97
C GLY A 48 -12.20 22.48 -10.45
N GLY A 49 -11.11 21.87 -9.98
CA GLY A 49 -11.08 20.50 -9.50
C GLY A 49 -11.38 20.34 -8.01
N LYS A 50 -12.04 19.22 -7.63
CA LYS A 50 -12.20 18.85 -6.21
C LYS A 50 -10.84 18.45 -5.65
N VAL A 51 -10.41 19.03 -4.53
CA VAL A 51 -9.16 18.71 -3.83
C VAL A 51 -9.50 18.00 -2.53
N LEU A 52 -9.03 16.76 -2.39
CA LEU A 52 -9.06 16.03 -1.12
C LEU A 52 -7.69 16.19 -0.45
N ARG A 53 -7.67 16.64 0.81
CA ARG A 53 -6.48 16.66 1.65
C ARG A 53 -6.62 15.62 2.74
N TYR A 54 -5.66 14.72 2.80
CA TYR A 54 -5.61 13.66 3.81
C TYR A 54 -4.32 13.78 4.61
N GLN A 55 -4.43 13.73 5.93
CA GLN A 55 -3.29 13.72 6.82
C GLN A 55 -3.02 12.28 7.28
N ALA A 56 -1.88 11.73 6.90
CA ALA A 56 -1.42 10.45 7.37
C ALA A 56 -0.79 10.56 8.78
N SER A 57 -0.82 9.45 9.52
CA SER A 57 -0.25 9.38 10.88
C SER A 57 1.27 9.25 10.91
N THR A 58 1.87 8.78 9.82
CA THR A 58 3.31 8.58 9.65
C THR A 58 3.78 9.15 8.32
N LEU A 59 5.09 9.26 8.14
CA LEU A 59 5.68 9.62 6.86
C LEU A 59 5.50 8.51 5.83
N VAL A 60 5.53 8.88 4.57
CA VAL A 60 5.70 7.94 3.46
C VAL A 60 7.17 7.53 3.42
N ASP A 61 7.45 6.27 3.68
CA ASP A 61 8.81 5.73 3.71
C ASP A 61 9.29 5.39 2.30
N SER A 62 8.49 4.65 1.54
CA SER A 62 8.79 4.27 0.17
C SER A 62 7.53 4.21 -0.69
N LEU A 63 7.65 4.68 -1.95
CA LEU A 63 6.63 4.48 -2.99
C LEU A 63 6.99 3.35 -3.96
N ASP A 64 8.06 2.59 -3.68
CA ASP A 64 8.36 1.34 -4.37
C ASP A 64 7.50 0.21 -3.78
N PRO A 65 6.59 -0.42 -4.56
CA PRO A 65 5.72 -1.47 -4.05
C PRO A 65 6.45 -2.69 -3.47
N ALA A 66 7.67 -2.98 -3.95
CA ALA A 66 8.47 -4.09 -3.45
C ALA A 66 9.18 -3.78 -2.13
N LEU A 67 9.37 -2.49 -1.78
CA LEU A 67 10.11 -2.05 -0.59
C LEU A 67 9.21 -1.36 0.44
N SER A 68 7.97 -1.02 0.08
CA SER A 68 7.00 -0.42 1.00
C SER A 68 6.56 -1.44 2.05
N ASN A 69 6.80 -1.14 3.32
CA ASN A 69 6.50 -2.03 4.45
C ASN A 69 5.60 -1.38 5.51
N ASP A 70 4.99 -0.24 5.22
CA ASP A 70 4.12 0.49 6.14
C ASP A 70 2.74 0.79 5.53
N TYR A 71 1.76 1.02 6.43
CA TYR A 71 0.38 1.26 6.04
C TYR A 71 0.19 2.58 5.28
N THR A 72 0.96 3.63 5.63
CA THR A 72 0.85 4.95 5.00
C THR A 72 1.34 4.92 3.56
N SER A 73 2.52 4.36 3.33
CA SER A 73 3.10 4.20 1.99
C SER A 73 2.21 3.33 1.11
N SER A 74 1.76 2.18 1.63
CA SER A 74 0.83 1.28 0.91
C SER A 74 -0.50 1.98 0.58
N GLY A 75 -1.02 2.82 1.49
CA GLY A 75 -2.22 3.62 1.26
C GLY A 75 -2.05 4.66 0.15
N VAL A 76 -0.88 5.26 0.01
CA VAL A 76 -0.57 6.17 -1.10
C VAL A 76 -0.39 5.39 -2.40
N ILE A 77 0.36 4.27 -2.37
CA ILE A 77 0.60 3.42 -3.54
C ILE A 77 -0.73 2.96 -4.15
N SER A 78 -1.69 2.54 -3.34
CA SER A 78 -3.01 2.08 -3.78
C SER A 78 -3.85 3.17 -4.50
N GLN A 79 -3.47 4.43 -4.43
CA GLN A 79 -4.16 5.50 -5.16
C GLN A 79 -3.64 5.66 -6.59
N PHE A 80 -2.40 5.29 -6.85
CA PHE A 80 -1.81 5.46 -8.19
C PHE A 80 -1.46 4.14 -8.88
N MET A 81 -1.59 3.01 -8.19
CA MET A 81 -1.38 1.69 -8.78
C MET A 81 -2.60 0.79 -8.57
N MET A 82 -2.83 -0.11 -9.53
CA MET A 82 -3.91 -1.08 -9.55
C MET A 82 -3.36 -2.49 -9.76
N GLY A 83 -3.77 -3.45 -8.93
CA GLY A 83 -3.39 -4.86 -9.07
C GLY A 83 -4.32 -5.65 -9.99
N LEU A 84 -4.06 -6.97 -10.11
CA LEU A 84 -5.00 -7.89 -10.76
C LEU A 84 -6.39 -7.77 -10.16
N MET A 85 -6.43 -7.70 -8.84
CA MET A 85 -7.63 -7.52 -8.03
C MET A 85 -7.54 -6.22 -7.25
N THR A 86 -8.69 -5.67 -6.88
CA THR A 86 -8.85 -4.55 -5.95
C THR A 86 -9.97 -4.87 -4.96
N LYS A 87 -10.31 -3.95 -4.07
CA LYS A 87 -11.42 -4.14 -3.11
C LYS A 87 -12.59 -3.25 -3.48
N ASP A 88 -13.79 -3.79 -3.34
CA ASP A 88 -15.02 -3.00 -3.36
C ASP A 88 -15.25 -2.26 -2.03
N GLU A 89 -16.35 -1.53 -1.92
CA GLU A 89 -16.74 -0.76 -0.72
C GLU A 89 -16.95 -1.65 0.52
N SER A 90 -17.23 -2.95 0.34
CA SER A 90 -17.37 -3.93 1.42
C SER A 90 -16.03 -4.53 1.85
N GLY A 91 -14.95 -4.26 1.11
CA GLY A 91 -13.64 -4.86 1.29
C GLY A 91 -13.47 -6.22 0.61
N ALA A 92 -14.44 -6.67 -0.19
CA ALA A 92 -14.34 -7.90 -0.94
C ALA A 92 -13.43 -7.75 -2.18
N PRO A 93 -12.66 -8.81 -2.56
CA PRO A 93 -11.88 -8.79 -3.78
C PRO A 93 -12.78 -8.71 -5.02
N VAL A 94 -12.43 -7.79 -5.93
CA VAL A 94 -13.06 -7.65 -7.25
C VAL A 94 -11.97 -7.46 -8.30
N TYR A 95 -12.27 -7.67 -9.56
CA TYR A 95 -11.27 -7.47 -10.62
C TYR A 95 -10.85 -6.00 -10.74
N GLY A 96 -9.54 -5.81 -10.85
CA GLY A 96 -8.88 -4.53 -11.11
C GLY A 96 -8.35 -4.47 -12.53
N VAL A 97 -7.06 -4.73 -12.73
CA VAL A 97 -6.43 -4.85 -14.06
C VAL A 97 -6.81 -6.17 -14.75
N ALA A 98 -7.10 -7.23 -14.00
CA ALA A 98 -7.68 -8.43 -14.59
C ALA A 98 -9.15 -8.18 -14.99
N GLU A 99 -9.60 -8.80 -16.07
CA GLU A 99 -11.02 -8.85 -16.46
C GLU A 99 -11.69 -10.19 -16.14
N SER A 100 -10.88 -11.24 -15.98
CA SER A 100 -11.36 -12.58 -15.61
C SER A 100 -10.25 -13.43 -15.00
N GLU A 101 -10.65 -14.47 -14.28
CA GLU A 101 -9.81 -15.51 -13.73
C GLU A 101 -10.41 -16.87 -14.06
N GLU A 102 -9.56 -17.81 -14.49
CA GLU A 102 -9.90 -19.22 -14.64
C GLU A 102 -9.04 -20.04 -13.68
N LYS A 103 -9.70 -20.96 -12.93
CA LYS A 103 -9.02 -21.89 -12.00
C LYS A 103 -9.09 -23.30 -12.58
N SER A 104 -7.95 -24.01 -12.56
CA SER A 104 -7.93 -25.44 -12.90
C SER A 104 -8.74 -26.27 -11.92
N GLU A 105 -9.16 -27.48 -12.32
CA GLU A 105 -9.99 -28.38 -11.48
C GLU A 105 -9.32 -28.72 -10.14
N ASP A 106 -7.99 -28.83 -10.12
CA ASP A 106 -7.21 -29.08 -8.91
C ASP A 106 -6.91 -27.81 -8.08
N GLY A 107 -7.27 -26.62 -8.61
CA GLY A 107 -7.04 -25.34 -7.97
C GLY A 107 -5.57 -24.92 -7.90
N LEU A 108 -4.68 -25.55 -8.69
CA LEU A 108 -3.25 -25.29 -8.68
C LEU A 108 -2.76 -24.37 -9.81
N THR A 109 -3.62 -24.10 -10.81
CA THR A 109 -3.31 -23.16 -11.88
C THR A 109 -4.38 -22.09 -11.95
N LEU A 110 -3.96 -20.84 -11.86
CA LEU A 110 -4.81 -19.66 -11.98
C LEU A 110 -4.40 -18.92 -13.24
N THR A 111 -5.35 -18.66 -14.15
CA THR A 111 -5.11 -17.94 -15.39
C THR A 111 -5.89 -16.64 -15.37
N PHE A 112 -5.19 -15.51 -15.35
CA PHE A 112 -5.78 -14.18 -15.38
C PHE A 112 -5.71 -13.59 -16.78
N LYS A 113 -6.80 -12.99 -17.23
CA LYS A 113 -6.84 -12.17 -18.42
C LYS A 113 -6.70 -10.70 -18.04
N ILE A 114 -5.70 -10.05 -18.62
CA ILE A 114 -5.45 -8.60 -18.44
C ILE A 114 -6.32 -7.85 -19.44
N ARG A 115 -7.08 -6.88 -18.98
CA ARG A 115 -7.96 -6.06 -19.83
C ARG A 115 -7.18 -5.26 -20.87
N ASP A 116 -7.75 -5.12 -22.05
CA ASP A 116 -7.08 -4.47 -23.19
C ASP A 116 -6.87 -2.97 -23.00
N ASP A 117 -7.75 -2.32 -22.24
CA ASP A 117 -7.73 -0.88 -21.99
C ASP A 117 -6.86 -0.46 -20.81
N ALA A 118 -6.28 -1.41 -20.05
CA ALA A 118 -5.33 -1.09 -18.98
C ALA A 118 -4.03 -0.51 -19.54
N LYS A 119 -3.68 0.69 -19.06
CA LYS A 119 -2.51 1.46 -19.52
C LYS A 119 -1.77 2.09 -18.34
N TRP A 120 -0.48 2.18 -18.52
CA TRP A 120 0.37 3.03 -17.71
C TRP A 120 0.13 4.51 -18.03
N SER A 121 0.46 5.39 -17.08
CA SER A 121 0.28 6.85 -17.22
C SER A 121 1.09 7.49 -18.35
N ASN A 122 2.09 6.79 -18.88
CA ASN A 122 2.84 7.16 -20.08
C ASN A 122 2.19 6.69 -21.41
N GLY A 123 1.08 5.93 -21.31
CA GLY A 123 0.33 5.39 -22.45
C GLY A 123 0.72 3.98 -22.89
N ASP A 124 1.77 3.39 -22.33
CA ASP A 124 2.13 1.99 -22.58
C ASP A 124 1.04 1.05 -22.06
N PRO A 125 0.78 -0.11 -22.70
CA PRO A 125 -0.17 -1.09 -22.17
C PRO A 125 0.37 -1.71 -20.88
N VAL A 126 -0.53 -2.02 -19.94
CA VAL A 126 -0.22 -2.93 -18.84
C VAL A 126 -0.28 -4.36 -19.38
N THR A 127 0.74 -5.14 -19.07
CA THR A 127 0.93 -6.50 -19.59
C THR A 127 1.10 -7.52 -18.47
N ALA A 128 0.94 -8.81 -18.79
CA ALA A 128 1.23 -9.92 -17.89
C ALA A 128 2.71 -9.92 -17.45
N ASN A 129 3.63 -9.48 -18.33
CA ASN A 129 5.05 -9.36 -17.99
C ASN A 129 5.33 -8.35 -16.88
N ASP A 130 4.51 -7.31 -16.73
CA ASP A 130 4.67 -6.32 -15.66
C ASP A 130 4.42 -6.96 -14.28
N PHE A 131 3.50 -7.92 -14.18
CA PHE A 131 3.26 -8.72 -12.98
C PHE A 131 4.37 -9.75 -12.75
N VAL A 132 4.80 -10.47 -13.79
CA VAL A 132 5.91 -11.43 -13.70
C VAL A 132 7.17 -10.75 -13.18
N TYR A 133 7.53 -9.60 -13.76
CA TYR A 133 8.69 -8.83 -13.33
C TYR A 133 8.55 -8.37 -11.87
N ALA A 134 7.42 -7.79 -11.51
CA ALA A 134 7.18 -7.26 -10.16
C ALA A 134 7.27 -8.37 -9.09
N TRP A 135 6.62 -9.52 -9.31
CA TRP A 135 6.59 -10.59 -8.32
C TRP A 135 7.94 -11.30 -8.19
N ARG A 136 8.67 -11.49 -9.30
CA ARG A 136 10.05 -11.99 -9.28
C ARG A 136 10.97 -11.04 -8.53
N ARG A 137 10.80 -9.71 -8.71
CA ARG A 137 11.56 -8.71 -7.99
C ARG A 137 11.29 -8.75 -6.47
N VAL A 138 10.04 -8.93 -6.04
CA VAL A 138 9.72 -9.12 -4.61
C VAL A 138 10.30 -10.42 -4.08
N ALA A 139 10.27 -11.51 -4.87
CA ALA A 139 10.80 -12.81 -4.46
C ALA A 139 12.33 -12.88 -4.44
N ASP A 140 13.03 -11.97 -5.16
CA ASP A 140 14.48 -11.93 -5.24
C ASP A 140 15.10 -11.52 -3.90
N PRO A 141 15.96 -12.37 -3.27
CA PRO A 141 16.68 -12.00 -2.06
C PRO A 141 17.51 -10.73 -2.21
N ALA A 142 17.99 -10.41 -3.42
CA ALA A 142 18.77 -9.20 -3.68
C ALA A 142 17.94 -7.91 -3.55
N THR A 143 16.61 -7.97 -3.71
CA THR A 143 15.69 -6.84 -3.48
C THR A 143 15.55 -6.54 -1.99
N ALA A 144 15.74 -7.53 -1.10
CA ALA A 144 15.58 -7.43 0.33
C ALA A 144 14.18 -6.88 0.75
N SER A 145 13.12 -7.34 0.08
CA SER A 145 11.76 -6.96 0.38
C SER A 145 11.31 -7.50 1.74
N ASP A 146 10.84 -6.63 2.63
CA ASP A 146 10.24 -7.05 3.91
C ASP A 146 8.97 -7.87 3.71
N TYR A 147 8.31 -7.75 2.55
CA TYR A 147 7.08 -8.47 2.19
C TYR A 147 7.30 -9.72 1.32
N GLN A 148 8.55 -10.17 1.17
CA GLN A 148 8.89 -11.38 0.44
C GLN A 148 8.09 -12.62 0.91
N PHE A 149 7.77 -12.71 2.22
CA PHE A 149 6.97 -13.80 2.78
C PHE A 149 5.53 -13.88 2.22
N PHE A 150 4.99 -12.80 1.64
CA PHE A 150 3.67 -12.85 1.01
C PHE A 150 3.67 -13.71 -0.26
N ILE A 151 4.81 -13.80 -0.97
CA ILE A 151 4.95 -14.67 -2.14
C ILE A 151 4.77 -16.14 -1.73
N THR A 152 5.37 -16.56 -0.60
CA THR A 152 5.18 -17.90 0.00
C THR A 152 3.75 -18.08 0.56
N THR A 153 3.20 -17.05 1.22
CA THR A 153 1.83 -17.08 1.76
C THR A 153 0.79 -17.25 0.67
N ALA A 154 1.03 -16.71 -0.53
CA ALA A 154 0.17 -16.89 -1.71
C ALA A 154 0.29 -18.29 -2.32
N CYS A 155 1.09 -19.19 -1.73
CA CYS A 155 1.33 -20.55 -2.17
C CYS A 155 1.86 -20.63 -3.61
N ILE A 156 2.56 -19.62 -4.13
CA ILE A 156 3.12 -19.65 -5.47
C ILE A 156 4.18 -20.75 -5.53
N ALA A 157 4.17 -21.54 -6.59
CA ALA A 157 5.12 -22.65 -6.75
C ALA A 157 6.57 -22.14 -6.74
N ASN A 158 7.45 -22.88 -6.09
CA ASN A 158 8.88 -22.57 -5.86
C ASN A 158 9.13 -21.28 -5.05
N ALA A 159 8.10 -20.71 -4.42
CA ALA A 159 8.25 -19.44 -3.69
C ALA A 159 9.30 -19.53 -2.57
N GLU A 160 9.31 -20.61 -1.79
CA GLU A 160 10.26 -20.78 -0.69
C GLU A 160 11.69 -20.90 -1.19
N GLU A 161 11.93 -21.74 -2.19
CA GLU A 161 13.27 -21.95 -2.75
C GLU A 161 13.81 -20.71 -3.46
N VAL A 162 12.92 -19.94 -4.12
CA VAL A 162 13.32 -18.67 -4.77
C VAL A 162 13.64 -17.62 -3.72
N THR A 163 12.79 -17.44 -2.70
CA THR A 163 12.99 -16.42 -1.68
C THR A 163 14.20 -16.70 -0.77
N THR A 164 14.62 -17.96 -0.66
CA THR A 164 15.87 -18.35 0.03
C THR A 164 17.11 -18.31 -0.86
N GLY A 165 16.93 -18.11 -2.18
CA GLY A 165 18.01 -18.10 -3.16
C GLY A 165 18.50 -19.50 -3.56
N GLU A 166 17.74 -20.56 -3.21
CA GLU A 166 18.03 -21.94 -3.62
C GLU A 166 17.70 -22.18 -5.11
N LYS A 167 16.73 -21.41 -5.64
CA LYS A 167 16.36 -21.39 -7.06
C LYS A 167 16.43 -19.97 -7.62
N PRO A 168 16.70 -19.83 -8.94
CA PRO A 168 16.65 -18.54 -9.60
C PRO A 168 15.22 -18.01 -9.67
N VAL A 169 15.07 -16.67 -9.75
CA VAL A 169 13.75 -15.98 -9.74
C VAL A 169 12.87 -16.37 -10.93
N GLU A 170 13.48 -16.83 -12.03
CA GLU A 170 12.78 -17.28 -13.23
C GLU A 170 11.97 -18.56 -12.99
N GLU A 171 12.31 -19.35 -11.95
CA GLU A 171 11.59 -20.57 -11.57
C GLU A 171 10.38 -20.30 -10.66
N LEU A 172 10.14 -19.05 -10.23
CA LEU A 172 8.92 -18.71 -9.53
C LEU A 172 7.70 -19.06 -10.40
N GLY A 173 6.68 -19.69 -9.79
CA GLY A 173 5.47 -20.16 -10.47
C GLY A 173 4.58 -19.04 -11.02
N VAL A 174 5.16 -18.10 -11.77
CA VAL A 174 4.45 -17.02 -12.45
C VAL A 174 5.03 -16.81 -13.84
N GLU A 175 4.18 -16.82 -14.87
CA GLU A 175 4.57 -16.64 -16.26
C GLU A 175 3.55 -15.84 -17.06
N ALA A 176 4.02 -15.15 -18.09
CA ALA A 176 3.16 -14.52 -19.10
C ALA A 176 3.07 -15.48 -20.30
N ALA A 177 1.90 -16.09 -20.51
CA ALA A 177 1.66 -16.92 -21.70
C ALA A 177 1.59 -16.08 -22.96
N ASP A 178 1.12 -14.86 -22.83
CA ASP A 178 1.15 -13.76 -23.80
C ASP A 178 1.06 -12.42 -23.06
N ASP A 179 1.05 -11.28 -23.77
CA ASP A 179 1.00 -9.95 -23.15
C ASP A 179 -0.26 -9.73 -22.25
N LYS A 180 -1.33 -10.48 -22.49
CA LYS A 180 -2.61 -10.31 -21.78
C LYS A 180 -3.02 -11.52 -20.95
N THR A 181 -2.17 -12.53 -20.86
CA THR A 181 -2.46 -13.77 -20.13
C THR A 181 -1.37 -14.05 -19.11
N LEU A 182 -1.70 -13.87 -17.83
CA LEU A 182 -0.84 -14.23 -16.70
C LEU A 182 -1.27 -15.60 -16.18
N VAL A 183 -0.31 -16.51 -16.06
CA VAL A 183 -0.51 -17.83 -15.49
C VAL A 183 0.26 -17.93 -14.17
N VAL A 184 -0.44 -18.31 -13.10
CA VAL A 184 0.13 -18.53 -11.78
C VAL A 184 -0.04 -19.98 -11.40
N THR A 185 1.07 -20.65 -11.11
CA THR A 185 1.10 -22.01 -10.60
C THR A 185 1.30 -21.99 -9.10
N LEU A 186 0.46 -22.71 -8.37
CA LEU A 186 0.50 -22.83 -6.92
C LEU A 186 1.10 -24.18 -6.49
N SER A 187 1.78 -24.21 -5.37
CA SER A 187 2.26 -25.43 -4.71
C SER A 187 1.13 -26.17 -3.98
N SER A 188 0.08 -25.45 -3.57
CA SER A 188 -1.14 -25.95 -2.95
C SER A 188 -2.28 -24.97 -3.16
N PRO A 189 -3.56 -25.38 -3.11
CA PRO A 189 -4.69 -24.47 -3.23
C PRO A 189 -4.65 -23.38 -2.14
N CYS A 190 -4.75 -22.09 -2.54
CA CYS A 190 -4.70 -20.95 -1.65
C CYS A 190 -6.07 -20.26 -1.58
N ALA A 191 -6.82 -20.49 -0.49
CA ALA A 191 -8.16 -19.94 -0.33
C ALA A 191 -8.20 -18.40 -0.19
N ILE A 192 -7.08 -17.77 0.16
CA ILE A 192 -6.97 -16.32 0.37
C ILE A 192 -6.25 -15.61 -0.79
N PHE A 193 -5.97 -16.31 -1.89
CA PHE A 193 -5.17 -15.77 -3.00
C PHE A 193 -5.74 -14.46 -3.52
N ASP A 194 -7.02 -14.42 -3.86
CA ASP A 194 -7.69 -13.23 -4.41
C ASP A 194 -7.62 -12.05 -3.43
N TYR A 195 -7.73 -12.34 -2.12
CA TYR A 195 -7.62 -11.32 -1.08
C TYR A 195 -6.21 -10.75 -0.96
N LEU A 196 -5.18 -11.59 -1.12
CA LEU A 196 -3.79 -11.14 -1.14
C LEU A 196 -3.54 -10.25 -2.36
N MET A 197 -4.03 -10.64 -3.54
CA MET A 197 -3.91 -9.85 -4.77
C MET A 197 -4.60 -8.49 -4.66
N ALA A 198 -5.72 -8.41 -3.94
CA ALA A 198 -6.48 -7.17 -3.73
C ALA A 198 -5.91 -6.27 -2.62
N SER A 199 -4.99 -6.77 -1.79
CA SER A 199 -4.56 -6.09 -0.56
C SER A 199 -3.08 -5.76 -0.50
N GLY A 200 -2.24 -6.57 -1.13
CA GLY A 200 -0.79 -6.50 -0.99
C GLY A 200 -0.15 -5.58 -2.03
N ALA A 201 0.52 -4.51 -1.60
CA ALA A 201 1.29 -3.66 -2.51
C ALA A 201 2.38 -4.44 -3.27
N CYS A 202 2.94 -5.49 -2.65
CA CYS A 202 3.95 -6.36 -3.25
C CYS A 202 3.46 -7.18 -4.45
N PHE A 203 2.14 -7.22 -4.71
CA PHE A 203 1.55 -7.89 -5.87
C PHE A 203 1.16 -6.94 -7.01
N LEU A 204 1.42 -5.65 -6.88
CA LEU A 204 1.15 -4.66 -7.92
C LEU A 204 2.13 -4.82 -9.09
N PRO A 205 1.72 -4.48 -10.32
CA PRO A 205 2.58 -4.59 -11.51
C PRO A 205 3.69 -3.54 -11.49
N LEU A 206 4.78 -3.81 -12.21
CA LEU A 206 5.85 -2.85 -12.46
C LEU A 206 6.27 -2.91 -13.93
N ASN A 207 6.30 -1.76 -14.61
CA ASN A 207 6.82 -1.68 -15.97
C ASN A 207 8.35 -1.86 -15.94
N GLN A 208 8.82 -3.05 -16.31
CA GLN A 208 10.25 -3.41 -16.25
C GLN A 208 11.13 -2.38 -16.96
N LYS A 209 10.78 -2.03 -18.19
CA LYS A 209 11.55 -1.08 -19.00
C LYS A 209 11.69 0.28 -18.31
N PHE A 210 10.63 0.75 -17.68
CA PHE A 210 10.64 2.02 -16.95
C PHE A 210 11.50 1.91 -15.69
N VAL A 211 11.31 0.87 -14.86
CA VAL A 211 12.09 0.66 -13.64
C VAL A 211 13.58 0.59 -13.95
N GLU A 212 13.97 -0.18 -14.97
CA GLU A 212 15.37 -0.30 -15.41
C GLU A 212 15.93 1.04 -15.93
N SER A 213 15.10 1.84 -16.61
CA SER A 213 15.52 3.18 -17.07
C SER A 213 15.79 4.16 -15.93
N CYS A 214 15.10 4.02 -14.81
CA CYS A 214 15.31 4.82 -13.60
C CYS A 214 16.58 4.39 -12.83
N GLY A 215 17.03 3.14 -13.00
CA GLY A 215 18.14 2.57 -12.24
C GLY A 215 17.91 2.69 -10.73
N GLY A 216 18.94 3.12 -10.00
CA GLY A 216 18.85 3.30 -8.53
C GLY A 216 17.96 4.45 -8.06
N ASN A 217 17.34 5.21 -8.97
CA ASN A 217 16.44 6.32 -8.64
C ASN A 217 14.95 5.94 -8.75
N PHE A 218 14.60 4.67 -9.04
CA PHE A 218 13.21 4.25 -9.08
C PHE A 218 12.49 4.60 -7.78
N ALA A 219 11.28 5.15 -7.88
CA ALA A 219 10.40 5.55 -6.77
C ALA A 219 11.00 6.58 -5.78
N THR A 220 12.00 7.37 -6.20
CA THR A 220 12.57 8.44 -5.36
C THR A 220 12.00 9.83 -5.64
N SER A 221 11.28 10.01 -6.75
CA SER A 221 10.61 11.25 -7.13
C SER A 221 9.41 10.97 -8.00
N ALA A 222 8.56 11.97 -8.26
CA ALA A 222 7.40 11.84 -9.13
C ALA A 222 7.77 11.38 -10.55
N ASP A 223 8.88 11.87 -11.10
CA ASP A 223 9.35 11.53 -12.46
C ASP A 223 9.89 10.10 -12.57
N THR A 224 10.13 9.43 -11.44
CA THR A 224 10.60 8.04 -11.38
C THR A 224 9.51 7.08 -10.92
N LEU A 225 8.24 7.46 -11.10
CA LEU A 225 7.04 6.66 -10.83
C LEU A 225 6.15 6.59 -12.06
N LEU A 226 5.61 5.43 -12.36
CA LEU A 226 4.48 5.25 -13.27
C LEU A 226 3.25 4.83 -12.51
N ALA A 227 2.09 5.20 -13.03
CA ALA A 227 0.79 4.87 -12.48
C ALA A 227 -0.03 4.08 -13.51
N ASP A 228 -0.76 3.09 -13.05
CA ASP A 228 -1.81 2.39 -13.80
C ASP A 228 -3.18 2.50 -13.10
N GLY A 229 -3.21 3.15 -11.92
CA GLY A 229 -4.41 3.45 -11.14
C GLY A 229 -5.05 4.79 -11.49
N PRO A 230 -6.09 5.21 -10.71
CA PRO A 230 -6.92 6.40 -10.99
C PRO A 230 -6.16 7.72 -10.88
N PHE A 231 -5.07 7.75 -10.14
CA PHE A 231 -4.23 8.94 -9.99
C PHE A 231 -2.81 8.66 -10.45
N LYS A 232 -2.02 9.72 -10.58
CA LYS A 232 -0.57 9.69 -10.75
C LYS A 232 0.08 10.67 -9.78
N VAL A 233 1.30 10.35 -9.35
CA VAL A 233 2.08 11.23 -8.48
C VAL A 233 2.55 12.43 -9.27
N SER A 234 2.22 13.63 -8.82
CA SER A 234 2.66 14.89 -9.42
C SER A 234 3.78 15.57 -8.65
N SER A 235 3.89 15.27 -7.34
CA SER A 235 4.97 15.75 -6.49
C SER A 235 5.25 14.74 -5.38
N TYR A 236 6.50 14.35 -5.25
CA TYR A 236 7.02 13.52 -4.15
C TYR A 236 8.50 13.81 -3.96
N GLU A 237 8.84 14.15 -2.74
CA GLU A 237 10.22 14.24 -2.28
C GLU A 237 10.32 13.42 -0.98
N PRO A 238 11.25 12.47 -0.85
CA PRO A 238 11.35 11.62 0.35
C PRO A 238 11.50 12.38 1.66
N SER A 239 12.10 13.59 1.62
CA SER A 239 12.21 14.49 2.77
C SER A 239 10.98 15.37 2.99
N ALA A 240 10.09 15.44 2.01
CA ALA A 240 8.85 16.20 2.09
C ALA A 240 7.78 15.39 2.81
N MET A 241 7.10 16.01 3.75
CA MET A 241 5.96 15.39 4.46
C MET A 241 4.68 15.48 3.61
N LYS A 242 4.82 15.46 2.28
CA LYS A 242 3.71 15.71 1.35
C LYS A 242 3.90 14.93 0.06
N VAL A 243 2.84 14.24 -0.35
CA VAL A 243 2.70 13.64 -1.68
C VAL A 243 1.48 14.28 -2.35
N GLU A 244 1.64 14.72 -3.59
CA GLU A 244 0.55 15.26 -4.40
C GLU A 244 0.20 14.29 -5.51
N LEU A 245 -1.09 14.02 -5.64
CA LEU A 245 -1.65 13.16 -6.67
C LEU A 245 -2.57 14.00 -7.58
N VAL A 246 -2.54 13.70 -8.87
CA VAL A 246 -3.45 14.28 -9.86
C VAL A 246 -4.12 13.15 -10.63
N LYS A 247 -5.26 13.44 -11.27
CA LYS A 247 -5.98 12.46 -12.08
C LYS A 247 -5.06 11.84 -13.13
N ASN A 248 -5.18 10.54 -13.31
CA ASN A 248 -4.54 9.79 -14.39
C ASN A 248 -5.54 9.68 -15.57
N ASP A 249 -5.31 10.42 -16.64
CA ASP A 249 -6.21 10.42 -17.81
C ASP A 249 -6.09 9.14 -18.67
N GLN A 250 -5.12 8.26 -18.37
CA GLN A 250 -4.96 6.95 -19.01
C GLN A 250 -5.69 5.83 -18.25
N PHE A 251 -6.24 6.13 -17.08
CA PHE A 251 -6.95 5.13 -16.28
C PHE A 251 -8.26 4.71 -16.95
N PHE A 252 -8.53 3.41 -16.95
CA PHE A 252 -9.66 2.78 -17.64
C PHE A 252 -11.00 2.82 -16.87
N GLY A 253 -11.00 3.29 -15.63
CA GLY A 253 -12.18 3.35 -14.75
C GLY A 253 -12.80 4.75 -14.63
#